data_05a36bb4b0a0f5f38f974e74abdc28d0
#
_entry.id   05a36bb4b0a0f5f38f974e74abdc28d0
#
_cell.length_a   1.000
_cell.length_b   1.000
_cell.length_c   1.000
_cell.angle_alpha   90.00
_cell.angle_beta   90.00
_cell.angle_gamma   90.00
#
_symmetry.space_group_name_H-M   'P 1'
#
loop_
_entity.id
_entity.type
_entity.pdbx_description
1 polymer ?
#
loop_
_entity_poly.entity_id
_entity_poly.type
_entity_poly.pdbx_seq_one_letter_code
_entity_poly.pdbx_strand_id
1 'polypeptide(L)' 'MRGFQNSAFDPQTLVVIETAFDEAWLTLKTIGNTSIKPDELARSVLRLAMDGERDPVRLHDGALKGLIPMTAWREAN' A
#
# COMPACT_ATOMS: atom_id res chain seq x y z
N MET A 1 -7.24 -23.34 -2.87
CA MET A 1 -7.02 -23.31 -2.51
C MET A 1 -6.67 -22.99 -1.80
N ARG A 2 -6.50 -22.89 -1.71
CA ARG A 2 -6.21 -22.67 -0.74
C ARG A 2 -4.87 -22.39 -0.50
N GLY A 3 -3.84 -22.53 -1.30
CA GLY A 3 -2.51 -22.22 -1.02
C GLY A 3 -2.31 -20.78 -0.63
N PHE A 4 -2.78 -19.85 -1.41
CA PHE A 4 -2.56 -18.47 -1.03
C PHE A 4 -3.48 -18.03 0.08
N GLN A 5 -4.52 -18.77 0.33
CA GLN A 5 -5.33 -18.47 1.48
C GLN A 5 -4.62 -18.80 2.75
N ASN A 6 -3.69 -19.71 2.67
CA ASN A 6 -2.89 -20.05 3.83
C ASN A 6 -1.65 -19.25 3.90
N SER A 7 -1.59 -18.17 3.15
CA SER A 7 -0.44 -17.30 3.21
C SER A 7 -0.40 -16.61 4.55
N ALA A 8 0.48 -15.67 4.68
CA ALA A 8 0.79 -15.04 5.94
C ALA A 8 -0.34 -14.23 6.56
N PHE A 9 -1.43 -14.01 5.83
CA PHE A 9 -2.42 -13.05 6.29
C PHE A 9 -3.73 -13.71 6.63
N ASP A 10 -4.26 -13.37 7.80
CA ASP A 10 -5.59 -13.79 8.20
C ASP A 10 -6.62 -12.82 7.59
N PRO A 11 -7.92 -13.16 7.69
CA PRO A 11 -8.94 -12.32 7.06
C PRO A 11 -8.95 -10.88 7.54
N GLN A 12 -8.68 -10.66 8.80
CA GLN A 12 -8.65 -9.32 9.34
C GLN A 12 -7.51 -8.51 8.75
N THR A 13 -6.36 -9.13 8.61
CA THR A 13 -5.21 -8.47 8.02
C THR A 13 -5.48 -8.15 6.56
N LEU A 14 -6.18 -9.03 5.86
CA LEU A 14 -6.52 -8.76 4.46
C LEU A 14 -7.40 -7.54 4.33
N VAL A 15 -8.33 -7.35 5.27
CA VAL A 15 -9.17 -6.16 5.26
C VAL A 15 -8.32 -4.91 5.44
N VAL A 16 -7.37 -4.97 6.36
CA VAL A 16 -6.46 -3.85 6.59
C VAL A 16 -5.67 -3.54 5.32
N ILE A 17 -5.17 -4.57 4.67
CA ILE A 17 -4.39 -4.39 3.45
C ILE A 17 -5.25 -3.76 2.35
N GLU A 18 -6.47 -4.24 2.19
CA GLU A 18 -7.37 -3.69 1.19
C GLU A 18 -7.70 -2.23 1.45
N THR A 19 -7.96 -1.92 2.71
CA THR A 19 -8.25 -0.55 3.09
C THR A 19 -7.08 0.36 2.77
N ALA A 20 -5.89 -0.07 3.14
CA ALA A 20 -4.69 0.72 2.88
C ALA A 20 -4.46 0.89 1.39
N PHE A 21 -4.67 -0.16 0.62
CA PHE A 21 -4.52 -0.10 -0.83
C PHE A 21 -5.50 0.90 -1.44
N ASP A 22 -6.77 0.79 -1.05
CA ASP A 22 -7.79 1.67 -1.61
C ASP A 22 -7.49 3.14 -1.31
N GLU A 23 -7.07 3.41 -0.10
CA GLU A 23 -6.78 4.78 0.29
C GLU A 23 -5.53 5.31 -0.39
N ALA A 24 -4.53 4.46 -0.52
CA ALA A 24 -3.31 4.86 -1.20
C ALA A 24 -3.58 5.11 -2.68
N TRP A 25 -4.40 4.27 -3.28
CA TRP A 25 -4.78 4.45 -4.68
C TRP A 25 -5.50 5.77 -4.87
N LEU A 26 -6.42 6.08 -3.97
CA LEU A 26 -7.14 7.34 -4.02
C LEU A 26 -6.20 8.53 -3.88
N THR A 27 -5.22 8.41 -2.99
CA THR A 27 -4.22 9.45 -2.81
C THR A 27 -3.45 9.70 -4.11
N LEU A 28 -3.03 8.62 -4.77
CA LEU A 28 -2.30 8.75 -6.02
C LEU A 28 -3.12 9.45 -7.08
N LYS A 29 -4.39 9.13 -7.16
CA LYS A 29 -5.28 9.78 -8.12
C LYS A 29 -5.46 11.25 -7.77
N THR A 30 -5.55 11.54 -6.51
CA THR A 30 -5.77 12.91 -6.06
C THR A 30 -4.58 13.80 -6.37
N ILE A 31 -3.37 13.29 -6.23
CA ILE A 31 -2.19 14.08 -6.55
C ILE A 31 -1.83 14.02 -8.02
N GLY A 32 -2.62 13.30 -8.81
CA GLY A 32 -2.41 13.28 -10.26
C GLY A 32 -1.29 12.38 -10.72
N ASN A 33 -0.85 11.46 -9.88
CA ASN A 33 0.21 10.53 -10.24
C ASN A 33 -0.37 9.38 -11.06
N THR A 34 0.01 9.27 -12.32
CA THR A 34 -0.46 8.22 -13.19
C THR A 34 0.64 7.25 -13.59
N SER A 35 1.83 7.43 -13.03
CA SER A 35 2.97 6.57 -13.35
C SER A 35 2.93 5.25 -12.61
N ILE A 36 2.31 5.23 -11.46
CA ILE A 36 2.29 4.06 -10.60
C ILE A 36 1.08 3.20 -10.94
N LYS A 37 1.32 1.94 -11.21
CA LYS A 37 0.25 1.03 -11.56
C LYS A 37 -0.32 0.35 -10.33
N PRO A 38 -1.56 -0.13 -10.41
CA PRO A 38 -2.16 -0.82 -9.26
C PRO A 38 -1.33 -1.99 -8.77
N ASP A 39 -0.69 -2.72 -9.69
CA ASP A 39 0.15 -3.86 -9.31
C ASP A 39 1.30 -3.43 -8.43
N GLU A 40 1.92 -2.32 -8.78
CA GLU A 40 3.06 -1.82 -8.03
C GLU A 40 2.64 -1.42 -6.64
N LEU A 41 1.50 -0.74 -6.56
CA LEU A 41 0.99 -0.32 -5.26
C LEU A 41 0.64 -1.53 -4.41
N ALA A 42 -0.02 -2.52 -5.00
CA ALA A 42 -0.39 -3.71 -4.26
C ALA A 42 0.82 -4.42 -3.71
N ARG A 43 1.88 -4.54 -4.51
CA ARG A 43 3.10 -5.20 -4.05
C ARG A 43 3.73 -4.45 -2.90
N SER A 44 3.72 -3.13 -2.98
CA SER A 44 4.33 -2.32 -1.94
C SER A 44 3.58 -2.50 -0.62
N VAL A 45 2.25 -2.47 -0.67
CA VAL A 45 1.44 -2.67 0.53
C VAL A 45 1.66 -4.07 1.08
N LEU A 46 1.67 -5.07 0.22
CA LEU A 46 1.84 -6.45 0.66
C LEU A 46 3.21 -6.67 1.29
N ARG A 47 4.23 -6.06 0.74
CA ARG A 47 5.57 -6.20 1.30
C ARG A 47 5.63 -5.68 2.72
N LEU A 48 5.03 -4.52 2.97
CA LEU A 48 5.02 -3.96 4.31
C LEU A 48 4.22 -4.83 5.26
N ALA A 49 3.11 -5.38 4.79
CA ALA A 49 2.32 -6.26 5.62
C ALA A 49 3.09 -7.52 5.96
N MET A 50 3.87 -8.03 5.03
CA MET A 50 4.70 -9.21 5.28
C MET A 50 5.79 -8.92 6.30
N ASP A 51 6.23 -7.67 6.36
CA ASP A 51 7.22 -7.26 7.35
C ASP A 51 6.60 -7.06 8.72
N GLY A 52 5.30 -7.20 8.83
CA GLY A 52 4.63 -7.10 10.12
C GLY A 52 3.79 -5.86 10.33
N GLU A 53 3.74 -4.96 9.36
CA GLU A 53 2.95 -3.76 9.51
C GLU A 53 1.47 -4.10 9.45
N ARG A 54 0.71 -3.59 10.41
CA ARG A 54 -0.73 -3.87 10.49
C ARG A 54 -1.58 -2.62 10.60
N ASP A 55 -0.95 -1.46 10.67
CA ASP A 55 -1.67 -0.20 10.77
C ASP A 55 -1.99 0.29 9.36
N PRO A 56 -3.27 0.47 9.01
CA PRO A 56 -3.62 0.90 7.65
C PRO A 56 -2.97 2.22 7.26
N VAL A 57 -2.82 3.14 8.20
CA VAL A 57 -2.20 4.42 7.90
C VAL A 57 -0.73 4.22 7.54
N ARG A 58 -0.05 3.38 8.29
CA ARG A 58 1.36 3.12 8.02
C ARG A 58 1.57 2.34 6.75
N LEU A 59 0.66 1.43 6.44
CA LEU A 59 0.72 0.71 5.18
C LEU A 59 0.54 1.69 4.02
N HIS A 60 -0.42 2.58 4.15
CA HIS A 60 -0.67 3.61 3.14
C HIS A 60 0.56 4.48 2.95
N ASP A 61 1.07 5.04 4.04
CA ASP A 61 2.19 5.97 3.97
C ASP A 61 3.46 5.29 3.48
N GLY A 62 3.74 4.11 4.02
CA GLY A 62 4.95 3.39 3.65
C GLY A 62 4.94 2.95 2.20
N ALA A 63 3.78 2.50 1.71
CA ALA A 63 3.67 2.10 0.32
C ALA A 63 3.92 3.28 -0.60
N LEU A 64 3.35 4.42 -0.28
CA LEU A 64 3.55 5.61 -1.11
C LEU A 64 4.98 6.10 -1.05
N LYS A 65 5.59 6.06 0.12
CA LYS A 65 6.98 6.47 0.24
C LYS A 65 7.90 5.61 -0.61
N GLY A 66 7.59 4.35 -0.72
CA GLY A 66 8.40 3.46 -1.52
C GLY A 66 8.27 3.67 -3.02
N LEU A 67 7.17 4.30 -3.44
CA LEU A 67 6.88 4.47 -4.86
C LEU A 67 7.05 5.90 -5.34
N ILE A 68 6.87 6.87 -4.46
CA ILE A 68 6.97 8.28 -4.82
C ILE A 68 8.31 8.82 -4.37
N PRO A 69 9.02 9.54 -5.24
CA PRO A 69 10.34 10.08 -4.87
C PRO A 69 10.26 11.02 -3.67
N MET A 70 11.31 11.01 -2.87
CA MET A 70 11.40 11.86 -1.70
C MET A 70 11.18 13.32 -2.02
N THR A 71 11.69 13.77 -3.16
CA THR A 71 11.54 15.17 -3.53
C THR A 71 10.08 15.56 -3.69
N ALA A 72 9.27 14.63 -4.19
CA ALA A 72 7.84 14.90 -4.35
C ALA A 72 7.18 15.07 -2.98
N TRP A 73 7.59 14.28 -2.02
CA TRP A 73 7.06 14.41 -0.66
C TRP A 73 7.42 15.74 -0.05
N ARG A 74 8.65 16.17 -0.26
CA ARG A 74 9.09 17.44 0.28
C ARG A 74 8.33 18.59 -0.31
N GLU A 75 8.09 18.53 -1.58
CA GLU A 75 7.36 19.60 -2.25
C GLU A 75 5.91 19.65 -1.82
N ALA A 76 5.36 18.52 -1.45
CA ALA A 76 3.99 18.48 -0.99
C ALA A 76 3.82 19.19 0.34
N ASN A 77 4.88 19.34 1.05
CA ASN A 77 4.85 20.07 2.30
C ASN A 77 5.10 21.55 2.05
#